data_7dc96591379c27f1c802e711f6b7b3fd
#
_entry.id   7dc96591379c27f1c802e711f6b7b3fd
#
_cell.length_a   1.000
_cell.length_b   1.000
_cell.length_c   1.000
_cell.angle_alpha   90.00
_cell.angle_beta   90.00
_cell.angle_gamma   90.00
#
_symmetry.space_group_name_H-M   'P 1'
#
loop_
_entity.id
_entity.type
_entity.pdbx_description
1 polymer ?
#
loop_
_entity_poly.entity_id
_entity_poly.type
_entity_poly.pdbx_seq_one_letter_code
_entity_poly.pdbx_strand_id
1 'polypeptide(L)'
;VDLVSIGAFARLAGLSPKALRLYADAGILVPERVDPESGYRWYGVGQVPVARHIAQLRRLDMPLATIGAVLAQPVDQRARGLSEYWDERERAFTGKRRLAEFLIAQLGGKQVAVYPVSVRTIPERALLSCTENLAADRIGEFATPLFALFGGPSVPRPDGVAGLPFLRYHGELGPDDDAPVEFCCPVSRSELEAVAARFPDMLVRDEPATREAYIEVPKSEMTTALGFESLHQWLTAHDERSDWRPRQIFLRDPAGARETDTVYELAVRLL
;
A
#
# COMPACT_ATOMS: atom_id res chain seq x y z
N VAL A 1 -5.23 -33.13 29.98
CA VAL A 1 -5.87 -32.40 28.87
C VAL A 1 -6.96 -33.27 28.32
N ASP A 2 -8.23 -32.83 28.35
CA ASP A 2 -9.35 -33.57 27.78
C ASP A 2 -9.29 -33.51 26.26
N LEU A 3 -8.79 -34.58 25.65
CA LEU A 3 -8.72 -34.72 24.20
C LEU A 3 -10.04 -35.23 23.64
N VAL A 4 -10.54 -34.53 22.62
CA VAL A 4 -11.76 -34.92 21.92
C VAL A 4 -11.50 -35.11 20.43
N SER A 5 -12.31 -35.95 19.79
CA SER A 5 -12.23 -36.15 18.35
C SER A 5 -12.57 -34.89 17.57
N ILE A 6 -12.08 -34.75 16.33
CA ILE A 6 -12.40 -33.62 15.45
C ILE A 6 -13.91 -33.34 15.33
N GLY A 7 -14.75 -34.41 15.30
CA GLY A 7 -16.20 -34.24 15.23
C GLY A 7 -16.81 -33.73 16.53
N ALA A 8 -16.31 -34.17 17.70
CA ALA A 8 -16.74 -33.66 18.99
C ALA A 8 -16.28 -32.22 19.19
N PHE A 9 -15.03 -31.91 18.84
CA PHE A 9 -14.48 -30.55 18.89
C PHE A 9 -15.24 -29.57 17.97
N ALA A 10 -15.59 -30.03 16.76
CA ALA A 10 -16.40 -29.26 15.82
C ALA A 10 -17.74 -28.83 16.43
N ARG A 11 -18.42 -29.72 17.11
CA ARG A 11 -19.67 -29.40 17.82
C ARG A 11 -19.45 -28.38 18.96
N LEU A 12 -18.41 -28.59 19.77
CA LEU A 12 -18.08 -27.67 20.88
C LEU A 12 -17.70 -26.26 20.39
N ALA A 13 -16.96 -26.17 19.30
CA ALA A 13 -16.53 -24.90 18.73
C ALA A 13 -17.58 -24.23 17.83
N GLY A 14 -18.63 -24.95 17.41
CA GLY A 14 -19.62 -24.46 16.44
C GLY A 14 -19.04 -24.34 15.02
N LEU A 15 -18.13 -25.26 14.65
CA LEU A 15 -17.40 -25.25 13.37
C LEU A 15 -17.64 -26.53 12.60
N SER A 16 -17.33 -26.55 11.31
CA SER A 16 -17.30 -27.79 10.53
C SER A 16 -15.94 -28.50 10.68
N PRO A 17 -15.90 -29.84 10.59
CA PRO A 17 -14.63 -30.56 10.53
C PRO A 17 -13.74 -30.14 9.35
N LYS A 18 -14.32 -29.64 8.25
CA LYS A 18 -13.60 -29.08 7.09
C LYS A 18 -12.85 -27.81 7.48
N ALA A 19 -13.51 -26.91 8.21
CA ALA A 19 -12.87 -25.68 8.69
C ALA A 19 -11.70 -25.99 9.65
N LEU A 20 -11.88 -26.96 10.55
CA LEU A 20 -10.83 -27.37 11.49
C LEU A 20 -9.61 -27.97 10.77
N ARG A 21 -9.82 -28.73 9.70
CA ARG A 21 -8.70 -29.23 8.87
C ARG A 21 -7.97 -28.08 8.19
N LEU A 22 -8.72 -27.14 7.60
CA LEU A 22 -8.14 -25.96 6.97
C LEU A 22 -7.29 -25.13 7.95
N TYR A 23 -7.77 -24.96 9.19
CA TYR A 23 -7.03 -24.22 10.22
C TYR A 23 -5.79 -24.96 10.71
N ALA A 24 -5.86 -26.30 10.76
CA ALA A 24 -4.71 -27.15 11.09
C ALA A 24 -3.65 -27.13 9.98
N ASP A 25 -4.09 -27.23 8.72
CA ASP A 25 -3.20 -27.21 7.55
C ASP A 25 -2.53 -25.82 7.37
N ALA A 26 -3.23 -24.75 7.76
CA ALA A 26 -2.67 -23.40 7.84
C ALA A 26 -1.79 -23.14 9.09
N GLY A 27 -1.65 -24.11 9.99
CA GLY A 27 -0.83 -24.00 11.20
C GLY A 27 -1.40 -23.07 12.29
N ILE A 28 -2.63 -22.56 12.15
CA ILE A 28 -3.23 -21.59 13.09
C ILE A 28 -4.03 -22.25 14.23
N LEU A 29 -4.44 -23.50 14.05
CA LEU A 29 -5.07 -24.34 15.09
C LEU A 29 -4.56 -25.78 14.97
N VAL A 30 -3.40 -26.04 15.53
CA VAL A 30 -2.75 -27.34 15.45
C VAL A 30 -3.44 -28.34 16.40
N PRO A 31 -3.82 -29.56 15.94
CA PRO A 31 -4.33 -30.60 16.83
C PRO A 31 -3.25 -31.00 17.84
N GLU A 32 -3.65 -31.29 19.09
CA GLU A 32 -2.72 -31.74 20.14
C GLU A 32 -2.14 -33.12 19.87
N ARG A 33 -2.88 -33.95 19.12
CA ARG A 33 -2.43 -35.27 18.69
C ARG A 33 -2.95 -35.60 17.31
N VAL A 34 -2.08 -36.13 16.47
CA VAL A 34 -2.42 -36.77 15.20
C VAL A 34 -2.01 -38.24 15.29
N ASP A 35 -2.91 -39.12 14.98
CA ASP A 35 -2.63 -40.54 14.91
C ASP A 35 -1.74 -40.83 13.69
N PRO A 36 -0.55 -41.40 13.84
CA PRO A 36 0.38 -41.56 12.75
C PRO A 36 -0.05 -42.57 11.68
N GLU A 37 -0.92 -43.55 12.03
CA GLU A 37 -1.37 -44.59 11.11
C GLU A 37 -2.62 -44.14 10.33
N SER A 38 -3.59 -43.56 11.03
CA SER A 38 -4.88 -43.18 10.47
C SER A 38 -4.98 -41.72 10.06
N GLY A 39 -4.03 -40.86 10.48
CA GLY A 39 -4.07 -39.40 10.31
C GLY A 39 -5.19 -38.72 11.11
N TYR A 40 -5.79 -39.45 12.07
CA TYR A 40 -6.90 -38.93 12.84
C TYR A 40 -6.45 -37.84 13.83
N ARG A 41 -7.18 -36.71 13.86
CA ARG A 41 -6.82 -35.51 14.62
C ARG A 41 -7.61 -35.39 15.90
N TRP A 42 -6.91 -35.14 17.01
CA TRP A 42 -7.46 -34.91 18.34
C TRP A 42 -7.13 -33.54 18.84
N TYR A 43 -8.10 -32.85 19.41
CA TYR A 43 -7.99 -31.49 19.90
C TYR A 43 -8.26 -31.44 21.41
N GLY A 44 -7.55 -30.53 22.11
CA GLY A 44 -7.82 -30.23 23.51
C GLY A 44 -9.06 -29.35 23.66
N VAL A 45 -9.92 -29.63 24.63
CA VAL A 45 -11.10 -28.77 24.90
C VAL A 45 -10.70 -27.32 25.17
N GLY A 46 -9.53 -27.09 25.76
CA GLY A 46 -8.96 -25.72 25.96
C GLY A 46 -8.70 -24.93 24.68
N GLN A 47 -8.65 -25.59 23.51
CA GLN A 47 -8.48 -24.89 22.22
C GLN A 47 -9.80 -24.30 21.64
N VAL A 48 -10.95 -24.62 22.24
CA VAL A 48 -12.27 -24.14 21.76
C VAL A 48 -12.36 -22.62 21.65
N PRO A 49 -11.90 -21.81 22.64
CA PRO A 49 -11.94 -20.36 22.53
C PRO A 49 -11.13 -19.84 21.34
N VAL A 50 -9.93 -20.38 21.10
CA VAL A 50 -9.08 -20.01 19.97
C VAL A 50 -9.76 -20.35 18.65
N ALA A 51 -10.34 -21.53 18.51
CA ALA A 51 -11.07 -21.94 17.32
C ALA A 51 -12.25 -20.99 17.00
N ARG A 52 -12.97 -20.56 18.04
CA ARG A 52 -14.06 -19.58 17.89
C ARG A 52 -13.55 -18.20 17.46
N HIS A 53 -12.43 -17.71 18.03
CA HIS A 53 -11.82 -16.46 17.62
C HIS A 53 -11.41 -16.51 16.15
N ILE A 54 -10.77 -17.59 15.69
CA ILE A 54 -10.41 -17.76 14.26
C ILE A 54 -11.67 -17.66 13.39
N ALA A 55 -12.75 -18.34 13.77
CA ALA A 55 -14.00 -18.28 13.02
C ALA A 55 -14.63 -16.87 12.98
N GLN A 56 -14.53 -16.12 14.07
CA GLN A 56 -15.01 -14.73 14.13
C GLN A 56 -14.18 -13.81 13.24
N LEU A 57 -12.84 -13.95 13.28
CA LEU A 57 -11.94 -13.17 12.41
C LEU A 57 -12.17 -13.51 10.92
N ARG A 58 -12.48 -14.75 10.59
CA ARG A 58 -12.87 -15.13 9.22
C ARG A 58 -14.17 -14.47 8.75
N ARG A 59 -15.11 -14.17 9.66
CA ARG A 59 -16.33 -13.40 9.32
C ARG A 59 -16.06 -11.92 9.01
N LEU A 60 -14.89 -11.43 9.39
CA LEU A 60 -14.38 -10.11 9.00
C LEU A 60 -13.55 -10.16 7.69
N ASP A 61 -13.67 -11.25 6.93
CA ASP A 61 -12.91 -11.52 5.70
C ASP A 61 -11.39 -11.50 5.89
N MET A 62 -10.92 -11.67 7.15
CA MET A 62 -9.49 -11.69 7.44
C MET A 62 -8.85 -12.98 6.85
N PRO A 63 -7.77 -12.85 6.04
CA PRO A 63 -7.05 -14.00 5.49
C PRO A 63 -6.45 -14.87 6.60
N LEU A 64 -6.35 -16.19 6.37
CA LEU A 64 -5.79 -17.11 7.37
C LEU A 64 -4.35 -16.75 7.76
N ALA A 65 -3.53 -16.33 6.82
CA ALA A 65 -2.16 -15.87 7.10
C ALA A 65 -2.14 -14.68 8.08
N THR A 66 -3.01 -13.69 7.86
CA THR A 66 -3.16 -12.53 8.73
C THR A 66 -3.66 -12.93 10.12
N ILE A 67 -4.65 -13.84 10.18
CA ILE A 67 -5.12 -14.41 11.47
C ILE A 67 -3.97 -15.08 12.22
N GLY A 68 -3.16 -15.88 11.51
CA GLY A 68 -1.98 -16.52 12.08
C GLY A 68 -1.00 -15.51 12.64
N ALA A 69 -0.70 -14.45 11.89
CA ALA A 69 0.20 -13.37 12.31
C ALA A 69 -0.31 -12.64 13.57
N VAL A 70 -1.62 -12.32 13.62
CA VAL A 70 -2.23 -11.68 14.79
C VAL A 70 -2.22 -12.61 16.01
N LEU A 71 -2.56 -13.90 15.85
CA LEU A 71 -2.58 -14.86 16.96
C LEU A 71 -1.19 -15.24 17.47
N ALA A 72 -0.15 -15.11 16.65
CA ALA A 72 1.24 -15.30 17.05
C ALA A 72 1.79 -14.15 17.90
N GLN A 73 1.15 -12.98 17.89
CA GLN A 73 1.55 -11.85 18.73
C GLN A 73 1.28 -12.12 20.22
N PRO A 74 2.00 -11.45 21.15
CA PRO A 74 1.65 -11.41 22.56
C PRO A 74 0.19 -11.02 22.77
N VAL A 75 -0.46 -11.60 23.79
CA VAL A 75 -1.90 -11.42 24.03
C VAL A 75 -2.33 -9.96 24.11
N ASP A 76 -1.51 -9.12 24.72
CA ASP A 76 -1.71 -7.67 24.88
C ASP A 76 -1.61 -6.87 23.55
N GLN A 77 -1.01 -7.45 22.51
CA GLN A 77 -0.85 -6.83 21.20
C GLN A 77 -1.89 -7.29 20.16
N ARG A 78 -2.57 -8.41 20.39
CA ARG A 78 -3.55 -8.98 19.44
C ARG A 78 -4.72 -8.05 19.12
N ALA A 79 -5.21 -7.34 20.15
CA ALA A 79 -6.29 -6.38 19.96
C ALA A 79 -5.86 -5.23 19.05
N ARG A 80 -4.63 -4.76 19.20
CA ARG A 80 -4.04 -3.73 18.33
C ARG A 80 -3.90 -4.22 16.90
N GLY A 81 -3.36 -5.43 16.68
CA GLY A 81 -3.23 -6.00 15.33
C GLY A 81 -4.57 -6.17 14.61
N LEU A 82 -5.64 -6.50 15.35
CA LEU A 82 -6.99 -6.53 14.78
C LEU A 82 -7.50 -5.12 14.45
N SER A 83 -7.27 -4.13 15.32
CA SER A 83 -7.67 -2.74 15.08
C SER A 83 -6.99 -2.18 13.83
N GLU A 84 -5.67 -2.35 13.70
CA GLU A 84 -4.88 -1.91 12.55
C GLU A 84 -5.40 -2.52 11.23
N TYR A 85 -5.71 -3.83 11.25
CA TYR A 85 -6.31 -4.50 10.09
C TYR A 85 -7.67 -3.90 9.72
N TRP A 86 -8.53 -3.63 10.72
CA TRP A 86 -9.86 -3.08 10.47
C TRP A 86 -9.81 -1.65 9.96
N ASP A 87 -8.97 -0.80 10.57
CA ASP A 87 -8.75 0.58 10.15
C ASP A 87 -8.28 0.67 8.69
N GLU A 88 -7.43 -0.26 8.26
CA GLU A 88 -6.98 -0.35 6.86
C GLU A 88 -8.13 -0.73 5.92
N ARG A 89 -8.95 -1.70 6.31
CA ARG A 89 -10.14 -2.10 5.54
C ARG A 89 -11.15 -0.97 5.40
N GLU A 90 -11.40 -0.22 6.47
CA GLU A 90 -12.33 0.91 6.46
C GLU A 90 -11.81 2.03 5.55
N ARG A 91 -10.52 2.33 5.60
CA ARG A 91 -9.87 3.28 4.67
C ARG A 91 -10.02 2.84 3.22
N ALA A 92 -9.72 1.58 2.91
CA ALA A 92 -9.87 1.04 1.56
C ALA A 92 -11.32 1.08 1.07
N PHE A 93 -12.28 0.78 1.94
CA PHE A 93 -13.71 0.88 1.61
C PHE A 93 -14.15 2.32 1.36
N THR A 94 -13.69 3.26 2.17
CA THR A 94 -13.97 4.69 2.01
C THR A 94 -13.43 5.20 0.66
N GLY A 95 -12.22 4.79 0.28
CA GLY A 95 -11.67 5.11 -1.04
C GLY A 95 -12.51 4.57 -2.20
N LYS A 96 -12.93 3.30 -2.13
CA LYS A 96 -13.82 2.69 -3.14
C LYS A 96 -15.18 3.39 -3.21
N ARG A 97 -15.74 3.78 -2.08
CA ARG A 97 -17.00 4.51 -2.02
C ARG A 97 -16.90 5.87 -2.71
N ARG A 98 -15.85 6.63 -2.46
CA ARG A 98 -15.61 7.92 -3.13
C ARG A 98 -15.46 7.76 -4.64
N LEU A 99 -14.70 6.75 -5.09
CA LEU A 99 -14.60 6.44 -6.51
C LEU A 99 -15.97 6.11 -7.12
N ALA A 100 -16.79 5.32 -6.43
CA ALA A 100 -18.15 5.01 -6.89
C ALA A 100 -19.03 6.26 -6.96
N GLU A 101 -18.99 7.14 -5.96
CA GLU A 101 -19.73 8.41 -5.95
C GLU A 101 -19.30 9.33 -7.13
N PHE A 102 -18.01 9.39 -7.40
CA PHE A 102 -17.44 10.11 -8.53
C PHE A 102 -17.96 9.53 -9.87
N LEU A 103 -17.85 8.22 -10.07
CA LEU A 103 -18.32 7.55 -11.28
C LEU A 103 -19.83 7.72 -11.49
N ILE A 104 -20.64 7.64 -10.43
CA ILE A 104 -22.08 7.90 -10.49
C ILE A 104 -22.35 9.32 -10.98
N ALA A 105 -21.63 10.32 -10.48
CA ALA A 105 -21.77 11.69 -10.92
C ALA A 105 -21.35 11.88 -12.38
N GLN A 106 -20.22 11.29 -12.79
CA GLN A 106 -19.68 11.34 -14.15
C GLN A 106 -20.63 10.66 -15.16
N LEU A 107 -21.10 9.46 -14.85
CA LEU A 107 -22.10 8.74 -15.67
C LEU A 107 -23.44 9.48 -15.74
N GLY A 108 -23.75 10.29 -14.72
CA GLY A 108 -24.89 11.21 -14.71
C GLY A 108 -24.67 12.52 -15.48
N GLY A 109 -23.55 12.67 -16.19
CA GLY A 109 -23.21 13.87 -16.98
C GLY A 109 -22.76 15.08 -16.16
N LYS A 110 -22.38 14.89 -14.88
CA LYS A 110 -21.86 15.96 -14.04
C LYS A 110 -20.33 15.93 -14.07
N GLN A 111 -19.71 17.07 -14.37
CA GLN A 111 -18.28 17.26 -14.12
C GLN A 111 -18.06 17.51 -12.61
N VAL A 112 -17.31 16.63 -11.96
CA VAL A 112 -16.95 16.75 -10.54
C VAL A 112 -15.44 16.85 -10.44
N ALA A 113 -14.93 18.05 -10.20
CA ALA A 113 -13.52 18.23 -9.80
C ALA A 113 -13.37 17.74 -8.35
N VAL A 114 -12.57 16.68 -8.15
CA VAL A 114 -12.35 16.11 -6.81
C VAL A 114 -11.22 16.83 -6.09
N TYR A 115 -10.17 17.20 -6.84
CA TYR A 115 -9.01 17.93 -6.30
C TYR A 115 -8.75 19.21 -7.10
N PRO A 116 -8.37 20.31 -6.43
CA PRO A 116 -7.88 21.49 -7.12
C PRO A 116 -6.51 21.17 -7.76
N VAL A 117 -6.38 21.42 -9.04
CA VAL A 117 -5.13 21.23 -9.78
C VAL A 117 -4.37 22.55 -9.84
N SER A 118 -3.10 22.51 -9.49
CA SER A 118 -2.17 23.63 -9.58
C SER A 118 -1.07 23.35 -10.59
N VAL A 119 -0.43 24.40 -11.12
CA VAL A 119 0.68 24.27 -12.08
C VAL A 119 1.92 24.92 -11.48
N ARG A 120 3.08 24.28 -11.66
CA ARG A 120 4.39 24.84 -11.27
C ARG A 120 5.47 24.46 -12.28
N THR A 121 6.62 25.10 -12.16
CA THR A 121 7.84 24.72 -12.89
C THR A 121 8.83 24.10 -11.90
N ILE A 122 9.31 22.90 -12.23
CA ILE A 122 10.42 22.25 -11.55
C ILE A 122 11.69 22.60 -12.32
N PRO A 123 12.75 23.09 -11.67
CA PRO A 123 14.01 23.39 -12.33
C PRO A 123 14.70 22.11 -12.81
N GLU A 124 15.68 22.26 -13.70
CA GLU A 124 16.53 21.13 -14.09
C GLU A 124 17.21 20.51 -12.86
N ARG A 125 17.32 19.20 -12.85
CA ARG A 125 17.93 18.47 -11.74
C ARG A 125 18.56 17.17 -12.17
N ALA A 126 19.53 16.70 -11.40
CA ALA A 126 20.09 15.37 -11.52
C ALA A 126 19.34 14.39 -10.62
N LEU A 127 19.10 13.19 -11.11
CA LEU A 127 18.40 12.12 -10.40
C LEU A 127 19.28 10.88 -10.31
N LEU A 128 19.23 10.23 -9.17
CA LEU A 128 19.54 8.79 -9.05
C LEU A 128 18.23 8.02 -9.10
N SER A 129 18.16 6.98 -9.91
CA SER A 129 16.94 6.20 -10.07
C SER A 129 17.19 4.70 -10.18
N CYS A 130 16.21 3.91 -9.74
CA CYS A 130 16.12 2.48 -10.02
C CYS A 130 14.68 2.13 -10.35
N THR A 131 14.48 1.11 -11.19
CA THR A 131 13.16 0.71 -11.70
C THR A 131 12.94 -0.75 -11.43
N GLU A 132 11.74 -1.10 -10.97
CA GLU A 132 11.29 -2.48 -10.81
C GLU A 132 9.89 -2.64 -11.42
N ASN A 133 9.61 -3.82 -11.98
CA ASN A 133 8.28 -4.15 -12.48
C ASN A 133 7.46 -4.74 -11.33
N LEU A 134 6.39 -4.06 -10.92
CA LEU A 134 5.68 -4.34 -9.67
C LEU A 134 4.17 -4.34 -9.86
N ALA A 135 3.50 -5.23 -9.13
CA ALA A 135 2.08 -5.10 -8.83
C ALA A 135 1.84 -3.99 -7.80
N ALA A 136 0.63 -3.44 -7.79
CA ALA A 136 0.27 -2.30 -6.93
C ALA A 136 0.46 -2.58 -5.44
N ASP A 137 0.22 -3.81 -4.98
CA ASP A 137 0.37 -4.22 -3.57
C ASP A 137 1.83 -4.36 -3.12
N ARG A 138 2.79 -4.46 -4.07
CA ARG A 138 4.23 -4.59 -3.80
C ARG A 138 4.99 -3.26 -3.79
N ILE A 139 4.36 -2.15 -4.16
CA ILE A 139 5.01 -0.84 -4.19
C ILE A 139 5.61 -0.48 -2.83
N GLY A 140 4.91 -0.77 -1.73
CA GLY A 140 5.38 -0.50 -0.38
C GLY A 140 6.67 -1.26 -0.03
N GLU A 141 6.78 -2.51 -0.44
CA GLU A 141 7.98 -3.34 -0.22
C GLU A 141 9.21 -2.76 -0.94
N PHE A 142 9.02 -2.29 -2.16
CA PHE A 142 10.05 -1.65 -2.97
C PHE A 142 10.42 -0.25 -2.46
N ALA A 143 9.42 0.59 -2.22
CA ALA A 143 9.63 2.02 -1.98
C ALA A 143 10.09 2.34 -0.56
N THR A 144 9.56 1.65 0.49
CA THR A 144 9.84 1.97 1.89
C THR A 144 11.33 1.95 2.24
N PRO A 145 12.13 0.93 1.87
CA PRO A 145 13.56 0.92 2.13
C PRO A 145 14.31 2.05 1.43
N LEU A 146 13.90 2.38 0.20
CA LEU A 146 14.51 3.46 -0.59
C LEU A 146 14.21 4.83 0.02
N PHE A 147 12.96 5.09 0.42
CA PHE A 147 12.63 6.34 1.12
C PHE A 147 13.34 6.47 2.46
N ALA A 148 13.49 5.38 3.22
CA ALA A 148 14.27 5.39 4.46
C ALA A 148 15.76 5.73 4.21
N LEU A 149 16.35 5.18 3.15
CA LEU A 149 17.74 5.41 2.79
C LEU A 149 17.99 6.81 2.22
N PHE A 150 17.16 7.25 1.27
CA PHE A 150 17.35 8.48 0.51
C PHE A 150 16.56 9.67 1.07
N GLY A 151 15.56 9.47 1.92
CA GLY A 151 14.75 10.52 2.53
C GLY A 151 15.47 11.36 3.60
N GLY A 152 16.54 10.80 4.19
CA GLY A 152 17.31 11.44 5.25
C GLY A 152 18.33 12.51 4.75
N PRO A 153 19.05 13.15 5.68
CA PRO A 153 20.02 14.19 5.37
C PRO A 153 21.33 13.66 4.77
N SER A 154 21.49 12.36 4.69
CA SER A 154 22.73 11.70 4.20
C SER A 154 22.95 11.86 2.68
N VAL A 155 21.93 12.26 1.94
CA VAL A 155 21.98 12.55 0.50
C VAL A 155 21.67 14.04 0.30
N PRO A 156 22.66 14.86 -0.10
CA PRO A 156 22.45 16.28 -0.41
C PRO A 156 21.51 16.44 -1.59
N ARG A 157 20.45 17.21 -1.40
CA ARG A 157 19.37 17.41 -2.38
C ARG A 157 19.08 18.89 -2.60
N PRO A 158 18.51 19.28 -3.76
CA PRO A 158 17.96 20.61 -3.95
C PRO A 158 16.90 20.95 -2.87
N ASP A 159 16.72 22.24 -2.63
CA ASP A 159 15.70 22.70 -1.68
C ASP A 159 14.27 22.56 -2.21
N GLY A 160 13.32 22.48 -1.29
CA GLY A 160 11.89 22.43 -1.59
C GLY A 160 11.46 21.15 -2.31
N VAL A 161 10.32 21.22 -2.98
CA VAL A 161 9.71 20.06 -3.66
C VAL A 161 10.60 19.47 -4.77
N ALA A 162 11.43 20.28 -5.39
CA ALA A 162 12.37 19.84 -6.43
C ALA A 162 13.40 18.81 -5.91
N GLY A 163 13.70 18.83 -4.61
CA GLY A 163 14.64 17.91 -3.97
C GLY A 163 13.98 16.72 -3.28
N LEU A 164 12.66 16.60 -3.28
CA LEU A 164 11.99 15.46 -2.64
C LEU A 164 12.08 14.20 -3.50
N PRO A 165 12.39 13.03 -2.92
CA PRO A 165 12.29 11.76 -3.61
C PRO A 165 10.84 11.45 -4.01
N PHE A 166 10.68 10.74 -5.12
CA PHE A 166 9.37 10.42 -5.66
C PHE A 166 9.36 9.07 -6.39
N LEU A 167 8.18 8.51 -6.55
CA LEU A 167 7.93 7.41 -7.47
C LEU A 167 7.42 7.97 -8.81
N ARG A 168 7.86 7.38 -9.90
CA ARG A 168 7.35 7.63 -11.25
C ARG A 168 6.76 6.35 -11.82
N TYR A 169 5.54 6.45 -12.30
CA TYR A 169 4.82 5.32 -12.88
C TYR A 169 4.95 5.35 -14.40
N HIS A 170 5.38 4.24 -15.00
CA HIS A 170 5.57 4.12 -16.45
C HIS A 170 4.44 3.33 -17.13
N GLY A 171 3.39 3.00 -16.39
CA GLY A 171 2.20 2.31 -16.84
C GLY A 171 1.07 2.42 -15.81
N GLU A 172 -0.11 1.98 -16.18
CA GLU A 172 -1.22 1.85 -15.26
C GLU A 172 -1.00 0.63 -14.36
N LEU A 173 -1.18 0.83 -13.05
CA LEU A 173 -1.12 -0.21 -12.05
C LEU A 173 -2.55 -0.63 -11.72
N GLY A 174 -2.97 -1.75 -12.29
CA GLY A 174 -4.23 -2.40 -11.96
C GLY A 174 -4.08 -3.43 -10.83
N PRO A 175 -5.19 -4.00 -10.37
CA PRO A 175 -5.15 -5.11 -9.40
C PRO A 175 -4.56 -6.40 -9.99
N ASP A 176 -4.54 -6.53 -11.33
CA ASP A 176 -4.12 -7.73 -12.05
C ASP A 176 -2.92 -7.48 -12.99
N ASP A 177 -2.39 -6.23 -13.01
CA ASP A 177 -1.33 -5.83 -13.93
C ASP A 177 -0.09 -5.33 -13.18
N ASP A 178 1.08 -5.75 -13.63
CA ASP A 178 2.38 -5.24 -13.21
C ASP A 178 2.80 -4.09 -14.15
N ALA A 179 3.42 -3.06 -13.60
CA ALA A 179 4.01 -1.98 -14.38
C ALA A 179 5.37 -1.54 -13.83
N PRO A 180 6.24 -0.94 -14.67
CA PRO A 180 7.49 -0.40 -14.20
C PRO A 180 7.25 0.80 -13.29
N VAL A 181 7.75 0.71 -12.05
CA VAL A 181 7.78 1.78 -11.05
C VAL A 181 9.21 2.20 -10.85
N GLU A 182 9.50 3.48 -11.07
CA GLU A 182 10.81 4.06 -10.92
C GLU A 182 10.87 4.88 -9.63
N PHE A 183 11.76 4.52 -8.71
CA PHE A 183 12.13 5.40 -7.61
C PHE A 183 13.15 6.42 -8.13
N CYS A 184 12.92 7.70 -7.83
CA CYS A 184 13.76 8.81 -8.23
C CYS A 184 14.16 9.61 -7.00
N CYS A 185 15.47 9.82 -6.82
CA CYS A 185 16.03 10.72 -5.80
C CYS A 185 16.76 11.87 -6.48
N PRO A 186 16.27 13.12 -6.35
CA PRO A 186 17.04 14.30 -6.77
C PRO A 186 18.31 14.42 -5.93
N VAL A 187 19.44 14.75 -6.57
CA VAL A 187 20.73 14.95 -5.91
C VAL A 187 21.30 16.31 -6.30
N SER A 188 21.90 17.01 -5.33
CA SER A 188 22.62 18.25 -5.62
C SER A 188 23.75 17.98 -6.61
N ARG A 189 23.81 18.76 -7.69
CA ARG A 189 24.73 18.51 -8.82
C ARG A 189 26.20 18.49 -8.39
N SER A 190 26.58 19.30 -7.39
CA SER A 190 27.93 19.30 -6.81
C SER A 190 28.32 17.98 -6.12
N GLU A 191 27.34 17.22 -5.66
CA GLU A 191 27.56 15.98 -4.89
C GLU A 191 27.22 14.71 -5.69
N LEU A 192 26.75 14.88 -6.93
CA LEU A 192 26.22 13.79 -7.75
C LEU A 192 27.21 12.64 -7.92
N GLU A 193 28.47 12.95 -8.24
CA GLU A 193 29.50 11.92 -8.45
C GLU A 193 29.79 11.13 -7.18
N ALA A 194 29.94 11.84 -6.06
CA ALA A 194 30.22 11.22 -4.76
C ALA A 194 29.03 10.36 -4.26
N VAL A 195 27.80 10.81 -4.51
CA VAL A 195 26.60 10.06 -4.15
C VAL A 195 26.43 8.86 -5.09
N ALA A 196 26.58 9.03 -6.40
CA ALA A 196 26.47 7.92 -7.37
C ALA A 196 27.49 6.82 -7.11
N ALA A 197 28.72 7.16 -6.72
CA ALA A 197 29.73 6.15 -6.35
C ALA A 197 29.32 5.27 -5.15
N ARG A 198 28.46 5.76 -4.26
CA ARG A 198 27.93 5.00 -3.12
C ARG A 198 26.80 4.04 -3.51
N PHE A 199 26.15 4.27 -4.66
CA PHE A 199 24.99 3.52 -5.13
C PHE A 199 25.17 3.12 -6.60
N PRO A 200 26.14 2.20 -6.90
CA PRO A 200 26.52 1.85 -8.25
C PRO A 200 25.42 1.16 -9.07
N ASP A 201 24.42 0.60 -8.40
CA ASP A 201 23.28 -0.07 -9.05
C ASP A 201 22.17 0.91 -9.46
N MET A 202 22.30 2.19 -9.11
CA MET A 202 21.34 3.22 -9.50
C MET A 202 21.79 3.96 -10.76
N LEU A 203 20.83 4.32 -11.60
CA LEU A 203 21.08 5.08 -12.82
C LEU A 203 21.13 6.58 -12.52
N VAL A 204 22.13 7.24 -13.05
CA VAL A 204 22.21 8.71 -13.08
C VAL A 204 21.46 9.24 -14.29
N ARG A 205 20.56 10.19 -14.09
CA ARG A 205 19.80 10.85 -15.15
C ARG A 205 19.74 12.35 -14.93
N ASP A 206 19.80 13.12 -16.02
CA ASP A 206 19.45 14.54 -16.03
C ASP A 206 17.97 14.69 -16.40
N GLU A 207 17.23 15.41 -15.58
CA GLU A 207 15.85 15.81 -15.84
C GLU A 207 15.83 17.31 -16.16
N PRO A 208 15.43 17.70 -17.39
CA PRO A 208 15.36 19.12 -17.77
C PRO A 208 14.30 19.86 -16.98
N ALA A 209 14.39 21.17 -16.93
CA ALA A 209 13.34 22.00 -16.37
C ALA A 209 11.99 21.66 -17.03
N THR A 210 10.95 21.51 -16.22
CA THR A 210 9.65 21.04 -16.71
C THR A 210 8.49 21.72 -16.00
N ARG A 211 7.43 22.03 -16.75
CA ARG A 211 6.14 22.40 -16.17
C ARG A 211 5.40 21.12 -15.75
N GLU A 212 4.72 21.18 -14.65
CA GLU A 212 3.86 20.07 -14.21
C GLU A 212 2.55 20.58 -13.61
N ALA A 213 1.48 19.85 -13.86
CA ALA A 213 0.22 19.96 -13.15
C ALA A 213 0.25 19.01 -11.95
N TYR A 214 -0.19 19.46 -10.79
CA TYR A 214 -0.18 18.66 -9.56
C TYR A 214 -1.40 18.87 -8.69
N ILE A 215 -1.67 17.90 -7.86
CA ILE A 215 -2.68 17.92 -6.79
C ILE A 215 -2.03 17.52 -5.48
N GLU A 216 -2.59 18.01 -4.37
CA GLU A 216 -2.23 17.61 -3.02
C GLU A 216 -3.19 16.53 -2.52
N VAL A 217 -2.64 15.43 -1.99
CA VAL A 217 -3.43 14.29 -1.52
C VAL A 217 -3.26 14.12 -0.01
N PRO A 218 -4.34 14.23 0.77
CA PRO A 218 -4.29 14.00 2.21
C PRO A 218 -4.18 12.49 2.53
N LYS A 219 -3.70 12.19 3.74
CA LYS A 219 -3.51 10.81 4.20
C LYS A 219 -4.79 9.97 4.09
N SER A 220 -5.95 10.52 4.44
CA SER A 220 -7.23 9.84 4.34
C SER A 220 -7.60 9.37 2.93
N GLU A 221 -6.92 9.89 1.90
CA GLU A 221 -7.23 9.66 0.49
C GLU A 221 -6.10 8.96 -0.28
N MET A 222 -5.07 8.48 0.42
CA MET A 222 -3.89 7.84 -0.19
C MET A 222 -4.20 6.65 -1.08
N THR A 223 -5.31 5.96 -0.85
CA THR A 223 -5.69 4.73 -1.57
C THR A 223 -6.70 4.97 -2.68
N THR A 224 -7.03 6.24 -2.99
CA THR A 224 -8.03 6.55 -4.01
C THR A 224 -7.40 6.79 -5.38
N ALA A 225 -7.99 6.24 -6.43
CA ALA A 225 -7.60 6.54 -7.81
C ALA A 225 -8.06 7.95 -8.30
N LEU A 226 -8.80 8.68 -7.46
CA LEU A 226 -9.43 9.96 -7.83
C LEU A 226 -8.43 11.06 -8.16
N GLY A 227 -7.22 10.96 -7.64
CA GLY A 227 -6.15 11.91 -7.96
C GLY A 227 -5.74 11.87 -9.44
N PHE A 228 -5.59 10.69 -10.00
CA PHE A 228 -5.28 10.49 -11.42
C PHE A 228 -6.41 11.00 -12.30
N GLU A 229 -7.66 10.69 -11.93
CA GLU A 229 -8.84 11.16 -12.66
C GLU A 229 -8.96 12.69 -12.66
N SER A 230 -8.66 13.34 -11.54
CA SER A 230 -8.66 14.81 -11.45
C SER A 230 -7.62 15.46 -12.36
N LEU A 231 -6.41 14.89 -12.43
CA LEU A 231 -5.37 15.36 -13.34
C LEU A 231 -5.78 15.14 -14.81
N HIS A 232 -6.35 13.99 -15.14
CA HIS A 232 -6.79 13.67 -16.49
C HIS A 232 -7.90 14.61 -16.98
N GLN A 233 -8.89 14.86 -16.12
CA GLN A 233 -9.98 15.81 -16.43
C GLN A 233 -9.45 17.24 -16.61
N TRP A 234 -8.51 17.65 -15.75
CA TRP A 234 -7.92 18.98 -15.85
C TRP A 234 -7.13 19.16 -17.16
N LEU A 235 -6.30 18.17 -17.54
CA LEU A 235 -5.59 18.18 -18.83
C LEU A 235 -6.55 18.34 -20.01
N THR A 236 -7.63 17.54 -20.00
CA THR A 236 -8.65 17.60 -21.06
C THR A 236 -9.36 18.95 -21.10
N ALA A 237 -9.72 19.50 -19.94
CA ALA A 237 -10.44 20.79 -19.86
C ALA A 237 -9.58 22.00 -20.27
N HIS A 238 -8.24 21.91 -20.15
CA HIS A 238 -7.32 23.00 -20.48
C HIS A 238 -6.56 22.78 -21.80
N ASP A 239 -6.89 21.73 -22.56
CA ASP A 239 -6.18 21.35 -23.79
C ASP A 239 -4.65 21.20 -23.60
N GLU A 240 -4.26 20.73 -22.41
CA GLU A 240 -2.87 20.47 -22.06
C GLU A 240 -2.51 19.01 -22.35
N ARG A 241 -1.26 18.78 -22.78
CA ARG A 241 -0.76 17.44 -23.13
C ARG A 241 0.24 16.98 -22.07
N SER A 242 0.26 15.67 -21.84
CA SER A 242 1.19 15.01 -20.93
C SER A 242 1.70 13.70 -21.56
N ASP A 243 2.90 13.27 -21.17
CA ASP A 243 3.42 11.93 -21.48
C ASP A 243 2.79 10.83 -20.58
N TRP A 244 1.90 11.23 -19.70
CA TRP A 244 1.20 10.40 -18.72
C TRP A 244 2.13 9.46 -17.95
N ARG A 245 3.20 10.03 -17.39
CA ARG A 245 4.09 9.37 -16.43
C ARG A 245 3.93 10.02 -15.06
N PRO A 246 2.84 9.71 -14.35
CA PRO A 246 2.56 10.36 -13.07
C PRO A 246 3.70 10.16 -12.08
N ARG A 247 3.90 11.19 -11.25
CA ARG A 247 4.85 11.19 -10.15
C ARG A 247 4.12 11.30 -8.83
N GLN A 248 4.48 10.47 -7.87
CA GLN A 248 4.02 10.54 -6.49
C GLN A 248 5.17 11.06 -5.63
N ILE A 249 5.07 12.31 -5.20
CA ILE A 249 6.10 13.04 -4.48
C ILE A 249 5.72 13.05 -2.99
N PHE A 250 6.47 12.35 -2.16
CA PHE A 250 6.18 12.26 -0.73
C PHE A 250 6.68 13.49 0.01
N LEU A 251 5.75 14.24 0.60
CA LEU A 251 6.03 15.47 1.36
C LEU A 251 6.42 15.16 2.81
N ARG A 252 5.91 14.06 3.35
CA ARG A 252 6.17 13.59 4.71
C ARG A 252 5.87 12.10 4.86
N ASP A 253 6.38 11.51 5.95
CA ASP A 253 6.06 10.13 6.31
C ASP A 253 4.58 9.99 6.67
N PRO A 254 3.82 9.15 5.95
CA PRO A 254 2.41 8.91 6.24
C PRO A 254 2.17 8.28 7.62
N ALA A 255 3.13 7.53 8.17
CA ALA A 255 2.96 6.83 9.45
C ALA A 255 2.73 7.81 10.61
N GLY A 256 3.41 8.97 10.60
CA GLY A 256 3.28 10.00 11.63
C GLY A 256 2.24 11.10 11.32
N ALA A 257 1.62 11.08 10.14
CA ALA A 257 0.71 12.12 9.69
C ALA A 257 -0.72 11.92 10.23
N ARG A 258 -1.46 13.04 10.43
CA ARG A 258 -2.90 13.01 10.69
C ARG A 258 -3.67 12.76 9.40
N GLU A 259 -4.91 12.29 9.49
CA GLU A 259 -5.75 11.98 8.33
C GLU A 259 -5.96 13.18 7.38
N THR A 260 -5.97 14.40 7.91
CA THR A 260 -6.13 15.66 7.13
C THR A 260 -4.83 16.23 6.59
N ASP A 261 -3.67 15.69 7.00
CA ASP A 261 -2.38 16.21 6.55
C ASP A 261 -2.11 15.76 5.11
N THR A 262 -1.68 16.69 4.24
CA THR A 262 -1.17 16.35 2.92
C THR A 262 0.09 15.52 3.06
N VAL A 263 0.09 14.29 2.53
CA VAL A 263 1.21 13.35 2.65
C VAL A 263 2.01 13.21 1.36
N TYR A 264 1.36 13.36 0.21
CA TYR A 264 2.04 13.38 -1.07
C TYR A 264 1.33 14.28 -2.09
N GLU A 265 2.03 14.60 -3.15
CA GLU A 265 1.47 15.19 -4.35
C GLU A 265 1.48 14.17 -5.49
N LEU A 266 0.42 14.17 -6.29
CA LEU A 266 0.44 13.55 -7.61
C LEU A 266 0.69 14.65 -8.65
N ALA A 267 1.67 14.44 -9.53
CA ALA A 267 2.02 15.39 -10.55
C ALA A 267 2.18 14.70 -11.91
N VAL A 268 1.83 15.41 -12.98
CA VAL A 268 2.07 14.99 -14.36
C VAL A 268 2.83 16.09 -15.11
N ARG A 269 3.79 15.67 -15.93
CA ARG A 269 4.55 16.60 -16.78
C ARG A 269 3.65 17.13 -17.89
N LEU A 270 3.72 18.45 -18.13
CA LEU A 270 3.12 19.13 -19.27
C LEU A 270 4.12 19.20 -20.43
N LEU A 271 3.67 18.91 -21.67
CA LEU A 271 4.49 18.87 -22.87
C LEU A 271 4.48 20.19 -23.64
#